data_e4c413655b9c4bbd219e3ef18ecbefef
#
_entry.id   e4c413655b9c4bbd219e3ef18ecbefef
#
_cell.length_a   1.000
_cell.length_b   1.000
_cell.length_c   1.000
_cell.angle_alpha   90.00
_cell.angle_beta   90.00
_cell.angle_gamma   90.00
#
_symmetry.space_group_name_H-M   'P 1'
#
loop_
_entity.id
_entity.type
_entity.pdbx_description
1 polymer ?
#
loop_
_entity_poly.entity_id
_entity_poly.type
_entity_poly.pdbx_seq_one_letter_code
_entity_poly.pdbx_strand_id
1 'polypeptide(L)'
;MKLSLASPADTQRQLADALRLRRKSLKLSRRLLAERSAVPEPTIKRFETTGEISLRQFLVLWNCVDDLKGFTEIAHPPKRVPQSIDEVLSS
;
A
#
# COMPACT_ATOMS: atom_id res chain seq x y z
N MET A 1 7.06 13.88 21.39
CA MET A 1 6.53 12.60 21.02
C MET A 1 5.51 12.72 19.92
N LYS A 2 5.54 11.80 19.04
CA LYS A 2 4.60 11.84 17.98
C LYS A 2 3.40 10.96 18.27
N LEU A 3 2.26 11.55 18.32
CA LEU A 3 1.04 10.80 18.45
C LEU A 3 0.59 10.38 17.07
N SER A 4 0.51 9.09 16.87
CA SER A 4 -0.04 8.62 15.62
C SER A 4 -1.54 8.65 15.73
N LEU A 5 -2.16 9.44 14.91
CA LEU A 5 -3.60 9.50 14.85
C LEU A 5 -4.15 8.72 13.67
N ALA A 6 -3.27 7.99 12.99
CA ALA A 6 -3.69 7.23 11.83
C ALA A 6 -4.58 6.08 12.24
N SER A 7 -5.78 6.05 11.74
CA SER A 7 -6.67 4.91 11.87
C SER A 7 -6.52 4.04 10.61
N PRO A 8 -7.05 2.82 10.65
CA PRO A 8 -7.09 2.03 9.42
C PRO A 8 -7.74 2.77 8.27
N ALA A 9 -8.83 3.48 8.52
CA ALA A 9 -9.51 4.23 7.48
C ALA A 9 -8.65 5.36 6.93
N ASP A 10 -7.95 6.08 7.82
CA ASP A 10 -7.06 7.16 7.39
C ASP A 10 -5.92 6.61 6.55
N THR A 11 -5.38 5.47 6.96
CA THR A 11 -4.29 4.84 6.23
C THR A 11 -4.76 4.38 4.85
N GLN A 12 -5.95 3.79 4.78
CA GLN A 12 -6.52 3.41 3.49
C GLN A 12 -6.68 4.61 2.59
N ARG A 13 -7.15 5.73 3.14
CA ARG A 13 -7.29 6.96 2.36
C ARG A 13 -5.95 7.46 1.85
N GLN A 14 -4.94 7.43 2.69
CA GLN A 14 -3.61 7.86 2.28
C GLN A 14 -3.04 6.97 1.18
N LEU A 15 -3.27 5.66 1.27
CA LEU A 15 -2.81 4.74 0.24
C LEU A 15 -3.55 4.95 -1.07
N ALA A 16 -4.85 5.23 -0.99
CA ALA A 16 -5.64 5.51 -2.18
C ALA A 16 -5.16 6.78 -2.88
N ASP A 17 -4.88 7.82 -2.09
CA ASP A 17 -4.36 9.07 -2.64
C ASP A 17 -2.97 8.87 -3.24
N ALA A 18 -2.15 8.08 -2.59
CA ALA A 18 -0.80 7.80 -3.07
C ALA A 18 -0.83 7.01 -4.39
N LEU A 19 -1.74 6.06 -4.50
CA LEU A 19 -1.91 5.33 -5.75
C LEU A 19 -2.34 6.26 -6.87
N ARG A 20 -3.34 7.08 -6.59
CA ARG A 20 -3.88 8.01 -7.58
C ARG A 20 -2.81 8.97 -8.07
N LEU A 21 -2.01 9.49 -7.15
CA LEU A 21 -0.95 10.42 -7.49
C LEU A 21 0.09 9.77 -8.41
N ARG A 22 0.49 8.54 -8.08
CA ARG A 22 1.45 7.81 -8.91
C ARG A 22 0.88 7.49 -10.27
N ARG A 23 -0.38 7.05 -10.30
CA ARG A 23 -1.05 6.76 -11.56
C ARG A 23 -1.05 7.99 -12.47
N LYS A 24 -1.42 9.14 -11.93
CA LYS A 24 -1.46 10.38 -12.70
C LYS A 24 -0.06 10.81 -13.14
N SER A 25 0.91 10.64 -12.28
CA SER A 25 2.29 10.98 -12.58
C SER A 25 2.82 10.16 -13.77
N LEU A 26 2.36 8.93 -13.91
CA LEU A 26 2.69 8.08 -15.03
C LEU A 26 1.77 8.30 -16.24
N LYS A 27 0.83 9.24 -16.11
CA LYS A 27 -0.13 9.57 -17.18
C LYS A 27 -0.98 8.37 -17.58
N LEU A 28 -1.35 7.56 -16.60
CA LEU A 28 -2.21 6.41 -16.82
C LEU A 28 -3.64 6.77 -16.48
N SER A 29 -4.55 6.52 -17.41
CA SER A 29 -5.97 6.58 -17.07
C SER A 29 -6.31 5.36 -16.21
N ARG A 30 -7.44 5.43 -15.51
CA ARG A 30 -7.91 4.25 -14.78
C ARG A 30 -8.14 3.08 -15.72
N ARG A 31 -8.63 3.35 -16.92
CA ARG A 31 -8.86 2.30 -17.90
C ARG A 31 -7.55 1.62 -18.29
N LEU A 32 -6.52 2.42 -18.54
CA LEU A 32 -5.24 1.85 -18.92
C LEU A 32 -4.61 1.07 -17.77
N LEU A 33 -4.73 1.58 -16.55
CA LEU A 33 -4.26 0.85 -15.39
C LEU A 33 -5.02 -0.46 -15.22
N ALA A 34 -6.32 -0.45 -15.48
CA ALA A 34 -7.12 -1.67 -15.42
C ALA A 34 -6.64 -2.70 -16.44
N GLU A 35 -6.32 -2.26 -17.64
CA GLU A 35 -5.79 -3.16 -18.66
C GLU A 35 -4.47 -3.77 -18.25
N ARG A 36 -3.59 -2.97 -17.67
CA ARG A 36 -2.25 -3.44 -17.29
C ARG A 36 -2.27 -4.33 -16.05
N SER A 37 -3.18 -4.06 -15.14
CA SER A 37 -3.23 -4.76 -13.86
C SER A 37 -4.18 -5.93 -13.83
N ALA A 38 -5.09 -5.98 -14.79
CA ALA A 38 -6.23 -6.90 -14.78
C ALA A 38 -7.17 -6.68 -13.59
N VAL A 39 -7.08 -5.52 -12.94
CA VAL A 39 -8.03 -5.13 -11.91
C VAL A 39 -9.11 -4.31 -12.60
N PRO A 40 -10.39 -4.61 -12.39
CA PRO A 40 -11.46 -3.89 -13.10
C PRO A 40 -11.42 -2.39 -12.80
N GLU A 41 -11.72 -1.62 -13.82
CA GLU A 41 -11.72 -0.16 -13.69
C GLU A 41 -12.64 0.34 -12.57
N PRO A 42 -13.85 -0.19 -12.40
CA PRO A 42 -14.69 0.24 -11.28
C PRO A 42 -14.06 -0.01 -9.91
N THR A 43 -13.27 -1.08 -9.80
CA THR A 43 -12.57 -1.38 -8.56
C THR A 43 -11.50 -0.32 -8.28
N ILE A 44 -10.79 0.10 -9.31
CA ILE A 44 -9.79 1.15 -9.17
C ILE A 44 -10.45 2.45 -8.76
N LYS A 45 -11.55 2.81 -9.41
CA LYS A 45 -12.28 4.03 -9.09
C LYS A 45 -12.77 3.99 -7.65
N ARG A 46 -13.34 2.86 -7.24
CA ARG A 46 -13.83 2.73 -5.88
C ARG A 46 -12.71 2.87 -4.86
N PHE A 47 -11.57 2.24 -5.12
CA PHE A 47 -10.43 2.37 -4.22
C PHE A 47 -9.98 3.82 -4.12
N GLU A 48 -9.83 4.50 -5.24
CA GLU A 48 -9.36 5.89 -5.24
C GLU A 48 -10.33 6.83 -4.55
N THR A 49 -11.61 6.49 -4.51
CA THR A 49 -12.61 7.36 -3.88
C THR A 49 -12.92 6.97 -2.44
N THR A 50 -12.81 5.71 -2.08
CA THR A 50 -13.22 5.23 -0.76
C THR A 50 -12.09 4.63 0.07
N GLY A 51 -11.01 4.22 -0.56
CA GLY A 51 -9.95 3.51 0.11
C GLY A 51 -10.19 2.02 0.26
N GLU A 52 -11.31 1.51 -0.28
CA GLU A 52 -11.68 0.11 -0.12
C GLU A 52 -11.21 -0.74 -1.29
N ILE A 53 -10.48 -1.79 -0.99
CA ILE A 53 -10.00 -2.72 -1.99
C ILE A 53 -9.47 -3.96 -1.25
N SER A 54 -9.40 -5.08 -1.94
CA SER A 54 -8.73 -6.24 -1.36
C SER A 54 -7.23 -6.00 -1.32
N LEU A 55 -6.56 -6.61 -0.36
CA LEU A 55 -5.11 -6.47 -0.27
C LEU A 55 -4.43 -6.94 -1.55
N ARG A 56 -4.88 -8.07 -2.09
CA ARG A 56 -4.28 -8.60 -3.31
C ARG A 56 -4.39 -7.62 -4.46
N GLN A 57 -5.57 -7.07 -4.68
CA GLN A 57 -5.76 -6.13 -5.77
C GLN A 57 -4.98 -4.85 -5.55
N PHE A 58 -4.91 -4.39 -4.31
CA PHE A 58 -4.09 -3.22 -4.00
C PHE A 58 -2.63 -3.45 -4.37
N LEU A 59 -2.08 -4.60 -4.00
CA LEU A 59 -0.68 -4.91 -4.29
C LEU A 59 -0.43 -5.01 -5.79
N VAL A 60 -1.38 -5.57 -6.53
CA VAL A 60 -1.26 -5.64 -7.98
C VAL A 60 -1.23 -4.24 -8.58
N LEU A 61 -2.12 -3.36 -8.13
CA LEU A 61 -2.15 -1.99 -8.62
C LEU A 61 -0.88 -1.25 -8.26
N TRP A 62 -0.44 -1.39 -7.02
CA TRP A 62 0.75 -0.69 -6.56
C TRP A 62 1.98 -1.12 -7.35
N ASN A 63 2.08 -2.40 -7.65
CA ASN A 63 3.19 -2.91 -8.44
C ASN A 63 3.20 -2.36 -9.87
N CYS A 64 2.07 -1.92 -10.38
CA CYS A 64 1.99 -1.29 -11.69
C CYS A 64 2.47 0.15 -11.70
N VAL A 65 2.38 0.84 -10.57
CA VAL A 65 2.71 2.28 -10.50
C VAL A 65 3.96 2.57 -9.69
N ASP A 66 4.46 1.58 -8.98
CA ASP A 66 5.65 1.72 -8.14
C ASP A 66 6.21 0.30 -8.01
N ASP A 67 6.83 -0.01 -6.87
CA ASP A 67 7.26 -1.38 -6.61
C ASP A 67 6.78 -1.80 -5.22
N LEU A 68 6.94 -3.07 -4.91
CA LEU A 68 6.43 -3.62 -3.66
C LEU A 68 7.48 -3.66 -2.56
N LYS A 69 8.65 -3.10 -2.79
CA LYS A 69 9.75 -3.23 -1.84
C LYS A 69 9.39 -2.73 -0.45
N GLY A 70 8.75 -1.57 -0.37
CA GLY A 70 8.37 -1.01 0.92
C GLY A 70 7.40 -1.89 1.68
N PHE A 71 6.54 -2.60 0.96
CA PHE A 71 5.56 -3.47 1.60
C PHE A 71 6.18 -4.79 2.04
N THR A 72 7.11 -5.33 1.27
CA THR A 72 7.78 -6.56 1.69
C THR A 72 8.63 -6.33 2.92
N GLU A 73 9.16 -5.13 3.08
CA GLU A 73 9.93 -4.80 4.27
C GLU A 73 9.10 -4.81 5.54
N ILE A 74 7.82 -4.51 5.42
CA ILE A 74 6.92 -4.58 6.57
C ILE A 74 6.83 -6.00 7.11
N ALA A 75 6.91 -6.99 6.22
CA ALA A 75 6.79 -8.39 6.61
C ALA A 75 8.08 -8.95 7.22
N HIS A 76 9.17 -8.23 7.09
CA HIS A 76 10.44 -8.68 7.66
C HIS A 76 10.50 -8.33 9.15
N PRO A 77 11.27 -9.07 9.93
CA PRO A 77 11.47 -8.69 11.34
C PRO A 77 12.05 -7.30 11.42
N PRO A 78 11.79 -6.57 12.50
CA PRO A 78 12.40 -5.26 12.69
C PRO A 78 13.91 -5.35 12.57
N LYS A 79 14.49 -4.37 11.91
CA LYS A 79 15.95 -4.38 11.68
C LYS A 79 16.75 -3.88 12.86
N ARG A 80 16.12 -3.34 13.86
CA ARG A 80 16.85 -2.87 15.01
C ARG A 80 17.49 -4.02 15.75
N VAL A 81 18.62 -3.75 16.31
CA VAL A 81 19.31 -4.76 17.11
C VAL A 81 18.49 -5.06 18.33
N PRO A 82 18.31 -6.33 18.71
CA PRO A 82 17.57 -6.67 19.92
C PRO A 82 18.20 -5.98 21.12
N GLN A 83 17.33 -5.58 22.04
CA GLN A 83 17.79 -4.89 23.25
C GLN A 83 18.55 -5.84 24.14
N SER A 84 18.23 -7.10 24.10
CA SER A 84 18.86 -8.07 24.94
C SER A 84 18.70 -9.44 24.32
N ILE A 85 19.52 -10.34 24.80
CA ILE A 85 19.45 -11.73 24.41
C ILE A 85 18.09 -12.31 24.80
N ASP A 86 17.58 -11.89 25.93
CA ASP A 86 16.28 -12.36 26.40
C ASP A 86 15.18 -11.99 25.41
N GLU A 87 15.28 -10.81 24.83
CA GLU A 87 14.30 -10.39 23.84
C GLU A 87 14.30 -11.34 22.65
N VAL A 88 15.46 -11.75 22.22
CA VAL A 88 15.60 -12.66 21.09
C VAL A 88 15.11 -14.04 21.48
N LEU A 89 15.49 -14.51 22.65
CA LEU A 89 15.19 -15.86 23.07
C LEU A 89 13.72 -16.06 23.40
N SER A 90 13.04 -15.00 23.81
CA SER A 90 11.63 -15.14 24.17
C SER A 90 10.70 -14.95 22.98
N SER A 91 11.22 -14.70 21.82
CA SER A 91 10.35 -14.55 20.64
C SER A 91 10.00 -15.87 20.01
#